data_6913a57ab441e3ad7e2d2211104e22c9
#
_entry.id   6913a57ab441e3ad7e2d2211104e22c9
#
_cell.length_a   1.000
_cell.length_b   1.000
_cell.length_c   1.000
_cell.angle_alpha   90.00
_cell.angle_beta   90.00
_cell.angle_gamma   90.00
#
_symmetry.space_group_name_H-M   'P 1'
#
loop_
_entity.id
_entity.type
_entity.pdbx_description
1 polymer ?
#
loop_
_entity_poly.entity_id
_entity_poly.type
_entity_poly.pdbx_seq_one_letter_code
_entity_poly.pdbx_strand_id
1 'polypeptide(L)'
;MAAAYKLTYFNITALGEPVRFILSYGNIDFEDNRITYDDNWPSVKPTLPLPYGQMPIFEHDGKIAHQSLAICRFAAKQAKLVGSNDWENLEIDAAADTINDLRMKIGQYHYEKDPEVKEQKKGPLFEETLPFYIEKFEKQIEKNNGYFAVGKLTWADLYFASLLEYLNFMLGKDLTDGAPGLRGINEKVRAIPQIKAYLDKRPQTPC
;
A
#
# COMPACT_ATOMS: atom_id res chain seq x y z
N MET A 1 -23.09 -17.13 3.30
CA MET A 1 -22.01 -17.88 2.61
C MET A 1 -20.69 -17.32 3.12
N ALA A 2 -19.66 -18.13 3.30
CA ALA A 2 -18.33 -17.61 3.65
C ALA A 2 -17.82 -16.72 2.51
N ALA A 3 -17.07 -15.64 2.85
CA ALA A 3 -16.44 -14.79 1.86
C ALA A 3 -15.47 -15.60 1.00
N ALA A 4 -15.42 -15.32 -0.31
CA ALA A 4 -14.54 -16.03 -1.24
C ALA A 4 -13.06 -15.75 -1.00
N TYR A 5 -12.76 -14.64 -0.31
CA TYR A 5 -11.41 -14.15 -0.01
C TYR A 5 -11.27 -13.85 1.48
N LYS A 6 -10.08 -14.09 2.03
CA LYS A 6 -9.74 -13.70 3.40
C LYS A 6 -8.36 -13.05 3.41
N LEU A 7 -8.32 -11.82 3.93
CA LEU A 7 -7.07 -11.10 4.20
C LEU A 7 -6.76 -11.21 5.70
N THR A 8 -5.59 -11.71 6.06
CA THR A 8 -5.10 -11.67 7.44
C THR A 8 -3.93 -10.70 7.54
N TYR A 9 -4.11 -9.67 8.36
CA TYR A 9 -3.09 -8.66 8.64
C TYR A 9 -3.28 -8.06 10.03
N PHE A 10 -2.32 -7.25 10.48
CA PHE A 10 -2.48 -6.49 11.71
C PHE A 10 -3.63 -5.47 11.61
N ASN A 11 -4.18 -5.10 12.77
CA ASN A 11 -5.21 -4.05 12.86
C ASN A 11 -4.57 -2.65 12.75
N ILE A 12 -3.91 -2.42 11.64
CA ILE A 12 -3.30 -1.16 11.20
C ILE A 12 -3.51 -1.00 9.69
N THR A 13 -3.20 0.15 9.13
CA THR A 13 -3.22 0.37 7.69
C THR A 13 -2.05 -0.36 7.01
N ALA A 14 -0.88 0.22 6.94
CA ALA A 14 0.36 -0.35 6.42
C ALA A 14 0.17 -1.28 5.20
N LEU A 15 0.81 -2.47 5.17
CA LEU A 15 0.84 -3.34 3.99
C LEU A 15 -0.44 -4.14 3.73
N GLY A 16 -1.40 -4.16 4.67
CA GLY A 16 -2.73 -4.74 4.44
C GLY A 16 -3.69 -3.78 3.72
N GLU A 17 -3.49 -2.47 3.92
CA GLU A 17 -4.40 -1.45 3.42
C GLU A 17 -4.53 -1.41 1.88
N PRO A 18 -3.44 -1.57 1.10
CA PRO A 18 -3.57 -1.64 -0.36
C PRO A 18 -4.50 -2.76 -0.85
N VAL A 19 -4.44 -3.91 -0.21
CA VAL A 19 -5.33 -5.04 -0.55
C VAL A 19 -6.78 -4.69 -0.24
N ARG A 20 -7.04 -4.08 0.94
CA ARG A 20 -8.38 -3.61 1.35
C ARG A 20 -8.95 -2.59 0.38
N PHE A 21 -8.13 -1.62 -0.05
CA PHE A 21 -8.54 -0.61 -1.05
C PHE A 21 -8.92 -1.24 -2.39
N ILE A 22 -8.09 -2.14 -2.92
CA ILE A 22 -8.33 -2.78 -4.21
C ILE A 22 -9.59 -3.65 -4.18
N LEU A 23 -9.78 -4.46 -3.13
CA LEU A 23 -10.96 -5.29 -2.98
C LEU A 23 -12.23 -4.44 -2.80
N SER A 24 -12.16 -3.40 -1.97
CA SER A 24 -13.28 -2.46 -1.75
C SER A 24 -13.66 -1.73 -3.05
N TYR A 25 -12.68 -1.24 -3.82
CA TYR A 25 -12.90 -0.62 -5.11
C TYR A 25 -13.67 -1.56 -6.06
N GLY A 26 -13.29 -2.83 -6.11
CA GLY A 26 -13.93 -3.85 -6.94
C GLY A 26 -15.30 -4.31 -6.44
N ASN A 27 -15.78 -3.82 -5.29
CA ASN A 27 -16.94 -4.38 -4.56
C ASN A 27 -16.81 -5.90 -4.37
N ILE A 28 -15.59 -6.36 -4.06
CA ILE A 28 -15.27 -7.77 -3.84
C ILE A 28 -15.40 -8.07 -2.36
N ASP A 29 -16.29 -8.96 -1.98
CA ASP A 29 -16.47 -9.37 -0.60
C ASP A 29 -15.26 -10.17 -0.09
N PHE A 30 -14.75 -9.80 1.07
CA PHE A 30 -13.66 -10.48 1.75
C PHE A 30 -13.80 -10.43 3.27
N GLU A 31 -13.26 -11.43 3.93
CA GLU A 31 -13.07 -11.44 5.37
C GLU A 31 -11.78 -10.65 5.69
N ASP A 32 -11.92 -9.55 6.43
CA ASP A 32 -10.77 -8.76 6.92
C ASP A 32 -10.38 -9.22 8.33
N ASN A 33 -9.56 -10.27 8.40
CA ASN A 33 -9.10 -10.85 9.67
C ASN A 33 -7.96 -9.99 10.23
N ARG A 34 -8.31 -9.11 11.18
CA ARG A 34 -7.41 -8.15 11.81
C ARG A 34 -6.84 -8.70 13.11
N ILE A 35 -5.53 -8.87 13.16
CA ILE A 35 -4.79 -9.36 14.33
C ILE A 35 -4.28 -8.18 15.14
N THR A 36 -4.55 -8.17 16.44
CA THR A 36 -3.97 -7.18 17.34
C THR A 36 -2.47 -7.48 17.55
N TYR A 37 -1.64 -6.44 17.39
CA TYR A 37 -0.21 -6.56 17.71
C TYR A 37 -0.01 -6.11 19.15
N ASP A 38 -0.03 -7.09 20.05
CA ASP A 38 0.12 -6.91 21.50
C ASP A 38 1.04 -7.99 22.08
N ASP A 39 1.11 -8.07 23.41
CA ASP A 39 1.95 -9.04 24.13
C ASP A 39 1.59 -10.51 23.85
N ASN A 40 0.40 -10.77 23.29
CA ASN A 40 -0.02 -12.12 22.89
C ASN A 40 0.48 -12.51 21.50
N TRP A 41 1.01 -11.58 20.71
CA TRP A 41 1.49 -11.87 19.35
C TRP A 41 2.43 -13.06 19.25
N PRO A 42 3.42 -13.27 20.15
CA PRO A 42 4.28 -14.45 20.11
C PRO A 42 3.53 -15.78 20.20
N SER A 43 2.39 -15.79 20.92
CA SER A 43 1.52 -16.99 21.06
C SER A 43 0.58 -17.16 19.86
N VAL A 44 0.12 -16.08 19.27
CA VAL A 44 -0.80 -16.09 18.10
C VAL A 44 -0.04 -16.43 16.82
N LYS A 45 1.17 -15.90 16.64
CA LYS A 45 1.95 -16.07 15.41
C LYS A 45 2.12 -17.53 14.96
N PRO A 46 2.45 -18.50 15.82
CA PRO A 46 2.59 -19.90 15.44
C PRO A 46 1.28 -20.59 15.01
N THR A 47 0.12 -20.02 15.37
CA THR A 47 -1.19 -20.59 15.00
C THR A 47 -1.66 -20.16 13.62
N LEU A 48 -1.00 -19.17 13.01
CA LEU A 48 -1.35 -18.65 11.70
C LEU A 48 -0.58 -19.38 10.60
N PRO A 49 -1.20 -19.62 9.44
CA PRO A 49 -0.57 -20.28 8.29
C PRO A 49 0.36 -19.32 7.54
N LEU A 50 1.47 -18.93 8.16
CA LEU A 50 2.43 -17.96 7.62
C LEU A 50 3.58 -18.66 6.89
N PRO A 51 3.59 -18.77 5.54
CA PRO A 51 4.61 -19.55 4.80
C PRO A 51 6.05 -19.11 5.08
N TYR A 52 6.27 -17.80 5.30
CA TYR A 52 7.57 -17.21 5.62
C TYR A 52 7.56 -16.44 6.94
N GLY A 53 6.62 -16.76 7.84
CA GLY A 53 6.51 -16.10 9.13
C GLY A 53 6.12 -14.61 9.05
N GLN A 54 5.56 -14.16 7.93
CA GLN A 54 5.25 -12.75 7.64
C GLN A 54 3.80 -12.58 7.21
N MET A 55 3.23 -11.39 7.49
CA MET A 55 1.94 -10.92 6.99
C MET A 55 2.12 -9.73 6.04
N PRO A 56 1.14 -9.44 5.16
CA PRO A 56 -0.17 -10.08 5.03
C PRO A 56 -0.12 -11.47 4.42
N ILE A 57 -1.13 -12.29 4.74
CA ILE A 57 -1.50 -13.47 3.97
C ILE A 57 -2.89 -13.30 3.39
N PHE A 58 -3.16 -13.99 2.30
CA PHE A 58 -4.40 -13.92 1.55
C PHE A 58 -4.85 -15.33 1.19
N GLU A 59 -6.07 -15.67 1.58
CA GLU A 59 -6.63 -17.00 1.38
C GLU A 59 -7.75 -16.95 0.34
N HIS A 60 -7.74 -17.91 -0.58
CA HIS A 60 -8.75 -18.08 -1.62
C HIS A 60 -8.80 -19.53 -2.05
N ASP A 61 -9.99 -20.14 -2.04
CA ASP A 61 -10.23 -21.55 -2.43
C ASP A 61 -9.25 -22.54 -1.79
N GLY A 62 -9.02 -22.39 -0.49
CA GLY A 62 -8.11 -23.25 0.28
C GLY A 62 -6.63 -23.03 -0.01
N LYS A 63 -6.26 -22.06 -0.83
CA LYS A 63 -4.88 -21.69 -1.14
C LYS A 63 -4.48 -20.46 -0.34
N ILE A 64 -3.20 -20.39 0.01
CA ILE A 64 -2.62 -19.27 0.78
C ILE A 64 -1.56 -18.59 -0.08
N ALA A 65 -1.71 -17.26 -0.23
CA ALA A 65 -0.73 -16.39 -0.86
C ALA A 65 -0.11 -15.45 0.18
N HIS A 66 1.10 -15.01 -0.09
CA HIS A 66 1.86 -14.04 0.69
C HIS A 66 2.48 -12.98 -0.23
N GLN A 67 3.17 -11.96 0.33
CA GLN A 67 3.73 -10.81 -0.35
C GLN A 67 2.66 -9.81 -0.80
N SER A 68 2.60 -8.67 -0.09
CA SER A 68 1.56 -7.65 -0.29
C SER A 68 1.41 -7.20 -1.75
N LEU A 69 2.51 -6.95 -2.46
CA LEU A 69 2.47 -6.54 -3.88
C LEU A 69 1.92 -7.66 -4.79
N ALA A 70 2.29 -8.92 -4.55
CA ALA A 70 1.76 -10.05 -5.31
C ALA A 70 0.25 -10.21 -5.08
N ILE A 71 -0.20 -10.05 -3.83
CA ILE A 71 -1.62 -10.08 -3.47
C ILE A 71 -2.37 -8.92 -4.13
N CYS A 72 -1.81 -7.69 -4.07
CA CYS A 72 -2.39 -6.51 -4.73
C CYS A 72 -2.55 -6.74 -6.25
N ARG A 73 -1.52 -7.27 -6.90
CA ARG A 73 -1.54 -7.56 -8.35
C ARG A 73 -2.60 -8.60 -8.72
N PHE A 74 -2.77 -9.62 -7.89
CA PHE A 74 -3.85 -10.60 -8.05
C PHE A 74 -5.23 -9.94 -7.87
N ALA A 75 -5.44 -9.22 -6.76
CA ALA A 75 -6.70 -8.53 -6.46
C ALA A 75 -7.05 -7.49 -7.54
N ALA A 76 -6.06 -6.78 -8.08
CA ALA A 76 -6.23 -5.79 -9.14
C ALA A 76 -6.80 -6.40 -10.42
N LYS A 77 -6.43 -7.63 -10.77
CA LYS A 77 -7.02 -8.34 -11.92
C LYS A 77 -8.51 -8.59 -11.70
N GLN A 78 -8.91 -8.98 -10.49
CA GLN A 78 -10.31 -9.21 -10.13
C GLN A 78 -11.11 -7.88 -10.13
N ALA A 79 -10.48 -6.79 -9.68
CA ALA A 79 -11.07 -5.45 -9.63
C ALA A 79 -10.99 -4.67 -10.97
N LYS A 80 -10.43 -5.26 -12.03
CA LYS A 80 -10.23 -4.63 -13.35
C LYS A 80 -9.39 -3.34 -13.31
N LEU A 81 -8.43 -3.27 -12.39
CA LEU A 81 -7.49 -2.16 -12.19
C LEU A 81 -6.13 -2.40 -12.87
N VAL A 82 -6.14 -3.10 -13.98
CA VAL A 82 -4.96 -3.54 -14.74
C VAL A 82 -4.90 -2.90 -16.13
N GLY A 83 -3.78 -3.09 -16.80
CA GLY A 83 -3.56 -2.68 -18.18
C GLY A 83 -4.38 -3.50 -19.20
N SER A 84 -4.42 -3.02 -20.42
CA SER A 84 -5.12 -3.66 -21.54
C SER A 84 -4.25 -4.73 -22.24
N ASN A 85 -2.96 -4.74 -21.96
CA ASN A 85 -1.98 -5.67 -22.51
C ASN A 85 -0.80 -5.87 -21.52
N ASP A 86 0.10 -6.78 -21.83
CA ASP A 86 1.21 -7.15 -20.96
C ASP A 86 2.20 -5.99 -20.72
N TRP A 87 2.40 -5.11 -21.73
CA TRP A 87 3.27 -3.96 -21.58
C TRP A 87 2.68 -2.92 -20.62
N GLU A 88 1.41 -2.59 -20.75
CA GLU A 88 0.72 -1.72 -19.80
C GLU A 88 0.75 -2.31 -18.37
N ASN A 89 0.59 -3.63 -18.23
CA ASN A 89 0.72 -4.30 -16.94
C ASN A 89 2.13 -4.16 -16.37
N LEU A 90 3.18 -4.29 -17.20
CA LEU A 90 4.56 -4.06 -16.79
C LEU A 90 4.78 -2.62 -16.29
N GLU A 91 4.24 -1.61 -17.00
CA GLU A 91 4.36 -0.20 -16.59
C GLU A 91 3.66 0.08 -15.25
N ILE A 92 2.48 -0.51 -15.04
CA ILE A 92 1.72 -0.41 -13.79
C ILE A 92 2.49 -1.09 -12.63
N ASP A 93 3.00 -2.29 -12.88
CA ASP A 93 3.77 -3.05 -11.91
C ASP A 93 5.06 -2.31 -11.51
N ALA A 94 5.78 -1.76 -12.51
CA ALA A 94 6.99 -0.98 -12.27
C ALA A 94 6.71 0.28 -11.43
N ALA A 95 5.58 0.97 -11.68
CA ALA A 95 5.17 2.12 -10.86
C ALA A 95 4.92 1.71 -9.40
N ALA A 96 4.15 0.63 -9.17
CA ALA A 96 3.86 0.16 -7.82
C ALA A 96 5.11 -0.36 -7.08
N ASP A 97 5.99 -1.07 -7.78
CA ASP A 97 7.26 -1.54 -7.21
C ASP A 97 8.17 -0.35 -6.85
N THR A 98 8.20 0.72 -7.68
CA THR A 98 8.96 1.96 -7.38
C THR A 98 8.39 2.70 -6.15
N ILE A 99 7.06 2.75 -5.98
CA ILE A 99 6.42 3.28 -4.78
C ILE A 99 6.85 2.46 -3.54
N ASN A 100 6.89 1.13 -3.68
CA ASN A 100 7.34 0.25 -2.60
C ASN A 100 8.83 0.43 -2.28
N ASP A 101 9.69 0.70 -3.26
CA ASP A 101 11.10 1.01 -3.03
C ASP A 101 11.26 2.26 -2.14
N LEU A 102 10.50 3.32 -2.43
CA LEU A 102 10.47 4.51 -1.58
C LEU A 102 9.99 4.17 -0.16
N ARG A 103 8.88 3.40 -0.05
CA ARG A 103 8.38 2.94 1.26
C ARG A 103 9.45 2.19 2.05
N MET A 104 10.23 1.31 1.38
CA MET A 104 11.30 0.56 2.05
C MET A 104 12.40 1.47 2.58
N LYS A 105 12.82 2.50 1.82
CA LYS A 105 13.82 3.49 2.26
C LYS A 105 13.32 4.29 3.47
N ILE A 106 12.06 4.72 3.45
CA ILE A 106 11.41 5.39 4.59
C ILE A 106 11.36 4.46 5.80
N GLY A 107 10.98 3.18 5.59
CA GLY A 107 10.92 2.18 6.66
C GLY A 107 12.29 1.90 7.29
N GLN A 108 13.37 1.84 6.50
CA GLN A 108 14.73 1.66 6.99
C GLN A 108 15.18 2.80 7.93
N TYR A 109 14.69 4.01 7.71
CA TYR A 109 14.91 5.14 8.62
C TYR A 109 13.99 5.04 9.84
N HIS A 110 12.70 4.85 9.63
CA HIS A 110 11.71 4.87 10.71
C HIS A 110 11.97 3.81 11.78
N TYR A 111 12.25 2.57 11.36
CA TYR A 111 12.45 1.41 12.24
C TYR A 111 13.88 1.23 12.72
N GLU A 112 14.81 2.13 12.38
CA GLU A 112 16.14 2.11 12.94
C GLU A 112 16.08 2.33 14.46
N LYS A 113 16.70 1.42 15.20
CA LYS A 113 16.67 1.42 16.66
C LYS A 113 17.85 2.16 17.28
N ASP A 114 18.98 2.19 16.58
CA ASP A 114 20.16 2.92 17.02
C ASP A 114 19.98 4.41 16.69
N PRO A 115 19.97 5.31 17.71
CA PRO A 115 19.75 6.74 17.51
C PRO A 115 20.82 7.40 16.64
N GLU A 116 22.09 6.98 16.75
CA GLU A 116 23.20 7.55 15.99
C GLU A 116 23.08 7.15 14.51
N VAL A 117 22.80 5.88 14.24
CA VAL A 117 22.57 5.38 12.87
C VAL A 117 21.31 6.00 12.27
N LYS A 118 20.27 6.21 13.08
CA LYS A 118 19.03 6.88 12.62
C LYS A 118 19.30 8.32 12.21
N GLU A 119 20.07 9.07 12.99
CA GLU A 119 20.44 10.46 12.66
C GLU A 119 21.31 10.51 11.38
N GLN A 120 22.24 9.57 11.20
CA GLN A 120 23.04 9.46 9.97
C GLN A 120 22.19 9.19 8.72
N LYS A 121 21.08 8.45 8.85
CA LYS A 121 20.15 8.15 7.73
C LYS A 121 19.23 9.32 7.39
N LYS A 122 19.05 10.27 8.28
CA LYS A 122 18.09 11.38 8.13
C LYS A 122 18.41 12.30 6.96
N GLY A 123 19.63 12.84 6.90
CA GLY A 123 20.06 13.70 5.80
C GLY A 123 19.86 13.02 4.43
N PRO A 124 20.47 11.85 4.16
CA PRO A 124 20.29 11.13 2.90
C PRO A 124 18.83 10.84 2.53
N LEU A 125 17.96 10.57 3.53
CA LEU A 125 16.53 10.36 3.25
C LEU A 125 15.82 11.66 2.89
N PHE A 126 15.94 12.70 3.73
CA PHE A 126 15.10 13.89 3.62
C PHE A 126 15.62 14.90 2.59
N GLU A 127 16.92 14.96 2.35
CA GLU A 127 17.57 15.95 1.48
C GLU A 127 17.88 15.41 0.08
N GLU A 128 17.98 14.10 -0.08
CA GLU A 128 18.32 13.48 -1.37
C GLU A 128 17.22 12.53 -1.86
N THR A 129 16.90 11.47 -1.07
CA THR A 129 15.99 10.39 -1.51
C THR A 129 14.58 10.90 -1.75
N LEU A 130 13.95 11.56 -0.77
CA LEU A 130 12.59 12.05 -0.89
C LEU A 130 12.43 13.05 -2.05
N PRO A 131 13.27 14.12 -2.17
CA PRO A 131 13.17 15.04 -3.30
C PRO A 131 13.33 14.33 -4.65
N PHE A 132 14.25 13.39 -4.78
CA PHE A 132 14.47 12.62 -6.01
C PHE A 132 13.21 11.83 -6.41
N TYR A 133 12.62 11.04 -5.48
CA TYR A 133 11.44 10.24 -5.80
C TYR A 133 10.22 11.12 -6.09
N ILE A 134 10.01 12.18 -5.31
CA ILE A 134 8.90 13.12 -5.52
C ILE A 134 9.01 13.77 -6.91
N GLU A 135 10.17 14.29 -7.29
CA GLU A 135 10.39 14.87 -8.63
C GLU A 135 10.06 13.87 -9.75
N LYS A 136 10.53 12.62 -9.61
CA LYS A 136 10.28 11.58 -10.62
C LYS A 136 8.80 11.19 -10.69
N PHE A 137 8.15 11.04 -9.54
CA PHE A 137 6.71 10.75 -9.50
C PHE A 137 5.88 11.88 -10.09
N GLU A 138 6.16 13.14 -9.75
CA GLU A 138 5.44 14.30 -10.32
C GLU A 138 5.54 14.30 -11.86
N LYS A 139 6.76 14.13 -12.42
CA LYS A 139 6.96 14.05 -13.88
C LYS A 139 6.23 12.86 -14.50
N GLN A 140 6.23 11.71 -13.83
CA GLN A 140 5.53 10.51 -14.30
C GLN A 140 4.02 10.71 -14.31
N ILE A 141 3.47 11.30 -13.24
CA ILE A 141 2.04 11.60 -13.09
C ILE A 141 1.59 12.61 -14.15
N GLU A 142 2.37 13.67 -14.37
CA GLU A 142 2.09 14.66 -15.42
C GLU A 142 2.03 14.00 -16.80
N LYS A 143 3.03 13.18 -17.16
CA LYS A 143 3.10 12.44 -18.42
C LYS A 143 1.91 11.49 -18.61
N ASN A 144 1.36 10.96 -17.53
CA ASN A 144 0.26 9.97 -17.52
C ASN A 144 -1.10 10.60 -17.15
N ASN A 145 -1.38 11.85 -17.54
CA ASN A 145 -2.68 12.50 -17.35
C ASN A 145 -3.16 12.54 -15.89
N GLY A 146 -2.24 12.63 -14.93
CA GLY A 146 -2.55 12.68 -13.51
C GLY A 146 -2.73 11.31 -12.85
N TYR A 147 -2.12 10.24 -13.39
CA TYR A 147 -2.06 8.88 -12.85
C TYR A 147 -0.61 8.37 -12.85
N PHE A 148 -0.29 7.33 -12.08
CA PHE A 148 1.06 6.77 -12.06
C PHE A 148 1.45 6.07 -13.36
N ALA A 149 0.49 5.44 -14.05
CA ALA A 149 0.78 4.70 -15.27
C ALA A 149 -0.40 4.75 -16.25
N VAL A 150 -0.11 4.55 -17.53
CA VAL A 150 -1.03 4.28 -18.66
C VAL A 150 -2.19 5.27 -18.80
N GLY A 151 -2.10 6.46 -18.23
CA GLY A 151 -3.05 7.56 -18.39
C GLY A 151 -4.45 7.32 -17.83
N LYS A 152 -4.65 6.32 -16.97
CA LYS A 152 -5.92 5.97 -16.32
C LYS A 152 -5.71 5.43 -14.92
N LEU A 153 -6.79 5.36 -14.14
CA LEU A 153 -6.77 4.78 -12.80
C LEU A 153 -6.36 3.30 -12.86
N THR A 154 -5.36 2.93 -12.05
CA THR A 154 -4.84 1.58 -11.93
C THR A 154 -4.60 1.21 -10.47
N TRP A 155 -4.20 -0.02 -10.21
CA TRP A 155 -3.89 -0.43 -8.85
C TRP A 155 -2.63 0.26 -8.26
N ALA A 156 -1.75 0.83 -9.10
CA ALA A 156 -0.61 1.62 -8.61
C ALA A 156 -1.07 2.90 -7.90
N ASP A 157 -2.13 3.56 -8.42
CA ASP A 157 -2.72 4.75 -7.81
C ASP A 157 -3.36 4.41 -6.45
N LEU A 158 -4.12 3.30 -6.40
CA LEU A 158 -4.72 2.81 -5.16
C LEU A 158 -3.65 2.39 -4.15
N TYR A 159 -2.58 1.74 -4.62
CA TYR A 159 -1.44 1.34 -3.79
C TYR A 159 -0.79 2.54 -3.10
N PHE A 160 -0.49 3.60 -3.86
CA PHE A 160 0.06 4.84 -3.30
C PHE A 160 -0.90 5.48 -2.29
N ALA A 161 -2.16 5.73 -2.69
CA ALA A 161 -3.12 6.43 -1.85
C ALA A 161 -3.44 5.68 -0.55
N SER A 162 -3.45 4.34 -0.59
CA SER A 162 -3.68 3.51 0.60
C SER A 162 -2.49 3.51 1.56
N LEU A 163 -1.27 3.65 1.05
CA LEU A 163 -0.05 3.71 1.86
C LEU A 163 0.25 5.09 2.43
N LEU A 164 -0.36 6.15 1.90
CA LEU A 164 0.04 7.53 2.22
C LEU A 164 -0.03 7.84 3.72
N GLU A 165 -1.08 7.39 4.42
CA GLU A 165 -1.18 7.59 5.88
C GLU A 165 -0.01 6.93 6.62
N TYR A 166 0.34 5.72 6.22
CA TYR A 166 1.47 5.00 6.80
C TYR A 166 2.82 5.65 6.47
N LEU A 167 3.00 6.14 5.25
CA LEU A 167 4.20 6.88 4.85
C LEU A 167 4.34 8.17 5.65
N ASN A 168 3.26 8.94 5.79
CA ASN A 168 3.22 10.16 6.58
C ASN A 168 3.51 9.91 8.06
N PHE A 169 2.94 8.83 8.63
CA PHE A 169 3.24 8.40 9.99
C PHE A 169 4.74 8.11 10.17
N MET A 170 5.35 7.35 9.26
CA MET A 170 6.77 7.01 9.33
C MET A 170 7.70 8.22 9.15
N LEU A 171 7.30 9.19 8.32
CA LEU A 171 8.08 10.40 8.07
C LEU A 171 7.88 11.50 9.11
N GLY A 172 6.76 11.47 9.86
CA GLY A 172 6.36 12.57 10.74
C GLY A 172 5.96 13.85 9.99
N LYS A 173 5.68 13.75 8.69
CA LYS A 173 5.22 14.86 7.84
C LYS A 173 4.37 14.36 6.66
N ASP A 174 3.65 15.26 6.00
CA ASP A 174 2.93 14.95 4.77
C ASP A 174 3.90 14.82 3.58
N LEU A 175 3.91 13.63 2.96
CA LEU A 175 4.70 13.33 1.77
C LEU A 175 4.23 14.13 0.55
N THR A 176 2.97 14.56 0.54
CA THR A 176 2.39 15.31 -0.59
C THR A 176 2.60 16.82 -0.50
N ASP A 177 3.28 17.31 0.54
CA ASP A 177 3.63 18.72 0.66
C ASP A 177 4.56 19.15 -0.48
N GLY A 178 4.10 20.16 -1.27
CA GLY A 178 4.81 20.60 -2.47
C GLY A 178 4.73 19.65 -3.66
N ALA A 179 3.92 18.59 -3.60
CA ALA A 179 3.76 17.55 -4.63
C ALA A 179 2.30 17.45 -5.11
N PRO A 180 1.84 18.38 -5.98
CA PRO A 180 0.44 18.46 -6.38
C PRO A 180 -0.07 17.23 -7.15
N GLY A 181 0.78 16.55 -7.90
CA GLY A 181 0.42 15.31 -8.60
C GLY A 181 0.13 14.17 -7.63
N LEU A 182 1.01 13.95 -6.65
CA LEU A 182 0.80 12.95 -5.58
C LEU A 182 -0.45 13.27 -4.76
N ARG A 183 -0.65 14.55 -4.40
CA ARG A 183 -1.86 15.00 -3.71
C ARG A 183 -3.11 14.71 -4.54
N GLY A 184 -3.09 15.05 -5.83
CA GLY A 184 -4.19 14.82 -6.75
C GLY A 184 -4.56 13.35 -6.90
N ILE A 185 -3.59 12.42 -6.92
CA ILE A 185 -3.87 10.97 -6.90
C ILE A 185 -4.58 10.56 -5.61
N ASN A 186 -4.08 10.99 -4.45
CA ASN A 186 -4.71 10.65 -3.17
C ASN A 186 -6.15 11.16 -3.10
N GLU A 187 -6.40 12.41 -3.52
CA GLU A 187 -7.74 13.00 -3.54
C GLU A 187 -8.68 12.24 -4.49
N LYS A 188 -8.24 11.94 -5.72
CA LYS A 188 -9.01 11.18 -6.70
C LYS A 188 -9.40 9.80 -6.17
N VAL A 189 -8.45 9.06 -5.61
CA VAL A 189 -8.69 7.71 -5.08
C VAL A 189 -9.65 7.76 -3.89
N ARG A 190 -9.46 8.68 -2.95
CA ARG A 190 -10.32 8.82 -1.77
C ARG A 190 -11.73 9.32 -2.08
N ALA A 191 -11.91 10.02 -3.20
CA ALA A 191 -13.22 10.47 -3.69
C ALA A 191 -14.05 9.34 -4.33
N ILE A 192 -13.45 8.20 -4.64
CA ILE A 192 -14.16 7.04 -5.22
C ILE A 192 -15.21 6.54 -4.20
N PRO A 193 -16.49 6.40 -4.58
CA PRO A 193 -17.56 6.07 -3.63
C PRO A 193 -17.30 4.81 -2.81
N GLN A 194 -16.75 3.76 -3.41
CA GLN A 194 -16.43 2.51 -2.75
C GLN A 194 -15.31 2.67 -1.72
N ILE A 195 -14.28 3.45 -2.06
CA ILE A 195 -13.16 3.76 -1.17
C ILE A 195 -13.64 4.62 -0.01
N LYS A 196 -14.45 5.65 -0.29
CA LYS A 196 -15.06 6.48 0.75
C LYS A 196 -15.89 5.64 1.72
N ALA A 197 -16.76 4.77 1.20
CA ALA A 197 -17.58 3.88 2.02
C ALA A 197 -16.75 2.92 2.88
N TYR A 198 -15.60 2.45 2.38
CA TYR A 198 -14.65 1.66 3.16
C TYR A 198 -14.00 2.50 4.27
N LEU A 199 -13.49 3.70 3.93
CA LEU A 199 -12.83 4.62 4.88
C LEU A 199 -13.76 5.04 6.03
N ASP A 200 -15.05 5.25 5.74
CA ASP A 200 -16.06 5.62 6.73
C ASP A 200 -16.34 4.48 7.74
N LYS A 201 -16.08 3.22 7.36
CA LYS A 201 -16.39 2.02 8.16
C LYS A 201 -15.18 1.37 8.79
N ARG A 202 -13.96 1.58 8.26
CA ARG A 202 -12.76 0.91 8.76
C ARG A 202 -12.47 1.32 10.21
N PRO A 203 -11.87 0.42 11.04
CA PRO A 203 -11.38 0.80 12.35
C PRO A 203 -10.39 1.97 12.28
N GLN A 204 -10.50 2.88 13.24
CA GLN A 204 -9.49 3.93 13.40
C GLN A 204 -8.24 3.33 14.04
N THR A 205 -7.10 3.54 13.42
CA THR A 205 -5.80 3.03 13.87
C THR A 205 -4.74 4.13 13.79
N PRO A 206 -3.64 4.05 14.56
CA PRO A 206 -2.58 5.07 14.51
C PRO A 206 -1.91 5.18 13.13
N CYS A 207 -1.91 4.14 12.37
CA CYS A 207 -1.42 4.05 10.98
C CYS A 207 -2.08 2.90 10.26
#